data_d3d58ebe2b49a6bee182af3ccedefeb4
#
_entry.id   d3d58ebe2b49a6bee182af3ccedefeb4
#
_cell.length_a   1.000
_cell.length_b   1.000
_cell.length_c   1.000
_cell.angle_alpha   90.00
_cell.angle_beta   90.00
_cell.angle_gamma   90.00
#
_symmetry.space_group_name_H-M   'P 1'
#
loop_
_entity.id
_entity.type
_entity.pdbx_description
1 polymer ?
#
loop_
_entity_poly.entity_id
_entity_poly.type
_entity_poly.pdbx_seq_one_letter_code
_entity_poly.pdbx_strand_id
1 'polypeptide(L)'
;MDYHYAKKRDPKVNEYFDKETMDAWMKWDELVFKPGKIDAKTKQLIAVACTYMTRCPYCIEGHAKAAIKEGATKEELAEVIQIAMALSSGAAVAHRNFALDV
;
A
#
# COMPACT_ATOMS: atom_id res chain seq x y z
N MET A 1 7.84 7.60 12.20
CA MET A 1 8.50 7.33 10.92
C MET A 1 8.48 8.60 10.08
N ASP A 2 9.63 9.00 9.59
CA ASP A 2 9.79 10.21 8.79
C ASP A 2 10.16 9.82 7.35
N TYR A 3 9.28 10.16 6.41
CA TYR A 3 9.51 9.93 4.98
C TYR A 3 9.77 11.23 4.24
N HIS A 4 10.29 12.23 4.95
CA HIS A 4 10.53 13.57 4.39
C HIS A 4 9.25 14.30 4.00
N TYR A 5 8.18 14.08 4.76
CA TYR A 5 6.95 14.82 4.58
C TYR A 5 7.15 16.29 4.94
N ALA A 6 6.55 17.16 4.16
CA ALA A 6 6.63 18.59 4.40
C ALA A 6 5.97 18.98 5.72
N LYS A 7 4.88 18.30 6.10
CA LYS A 7 4.16 18.58 7.34
C LYS A 7 3.19 17.45 7.65
N LYS A 8 2.71 17.42 8.89
CA LYS A 8 1.67 16.48 9.31
C LYS A 8 0.35 16.79 8.60
N ARG A 9 -0.45 15.75 8.37
CA ARG A 9 -1.79 15.90 7.81
C ARG A 9 -2.69 16.61 8.83
N ASP A 10 -3.42 17.64 8.39
CA ASP A 10 -4.36 18.38 9.21
C ASP A 10 -5.76 17.76 9.03
N PRO A 11 -6.34 17.19 10.12
CA PRO A 11 -7.66 16.56 10.01
C PRO A 11 -8.77 17.55 9.66
N LYS A 12 -8.55 18.85 9.85
CA LYS A 12 -9.55 19.87 9.48
C LYS A 12 -9.89 19.88 8.02
N VAL A 13 -8.98 19.42 7.15
CA VAL A 13 -9.26 19.39 5.71
C VAL A 13 -10.43 18.45 5.39
N ASN A 14 -10.75 17.51 6.26
CA ASN A 14 -11.87 16.59 6.06
C ASN A 14 -13.21 17.33 6.00
N GLU A 15 -13.29 18.53 6.56
CA GLU A 15 -14.49 19.36 6.54
C GLU A 15 -14.87 19.79 5.11
N TYR A 16 -13.90 19.80 4.19
CA TYR A 16 -14.14 20.18 2.79
C TYR A 16 -14.68 19.04 1.94
N PHE A 17 -14.62 17.80 2.44
CA PHE A 17 -15.04 16.64 1.68
C PHE A 17 -16.45 16.21 2.06
N ASP A 18 -17.19 15.71 1.08
CA ASP A 18 -18.54 15.21 1.31
C ASP A 18 -18.50 13.99 2.22
N LYS A 19 -19.18 14.09 3.35
CA LYS A 19 -19.16 13.04 4.38
C LYS A 19 -19.71 11.71 3.84
N GLU A 20 -20.82 11.77 3.12
CA GLU A 20 -21.45 10.56 2.58
C GLU A 20 -20.50 9.81 1.63
N THR A 21 -19.84 10.55 0.76
CA THR A 21 -18.86 9.99 -0.19
C THR A 21 -17.68 9.37 0.54
N MET A 22 -17.12 10.09 1.51
CA MET A 22 -15.97 9.58 2.26
C MET A 22 -16.33 8.37 3.11
N ASP A 23 -17.50 8.37 3.74
CA ASP A 23 -17.97 7.23 4.52
C ASP A 23 -18.18 6.00 3.62
N ALA A 24 -18.71 6.20 2.42
CA ALA A 24 -18.89 5.12 1.45
C ALA A 24 -17.54 4.51 1.03
N TRP A 25 -16.54 5.36 0.77
CA TRP A 25 -15.20 4.91 0.42
C TRP A 25 -14.57 4.12 1.57
N MET A 26 -14.66 4.63 2.78
CA MET A 26 -14.11 3.96 3.96
C MET A 26 -14.78 2.61 4.20
N LYS A 27 -16.10 2.54 4.00
CA LYS A 27 -16.84 1.28 4.13
C LYS A 27 -16.39 0.28 3.06
N TRP A 28 -16.22 0.75 1.84
CA TRP A 28 -15.73 -0.10 0.76
C TRP A 28 -14.33 -0.65 1.08
N ASP A 29 -13.44 0.21 1.57
CA ASP A 29 -12.08 -0.18 1.96
C ASP A 29 -12.10 -1.28 3.04
N GLU A 30 -12.95 -1.11 4.07
CA GLU A 30 -13.14 -2.13 5.11
C GLU A 30 -13.57 -3.48 4.51
N LEU A 31 -14.49 -3.44 3.55
CA LEU A 31 -14.99 -4.65 2.90
C LEU A 31 -13.90 -5.34 2.09
N VAL A 32 -13.03 -4.57 1.44
CA VAL A 32 -11.89 -5.11 0.68
C VAL A 32 -10.95 -5.88 1.60
N PHE A 33 -10.65 -5.34 2.78
CA PHE A 33 -9.65 -5.89 3.68
C PHE A 33 -10.19 -6.90 4.69
N LYS A 34 -11.51 -7.11 4.76
CA LYS A 34 -12.05 -8.13 5.65
C LYS A 34 -11.57 -9.51 5.22
N PRO A 35 -11.41 -10.47 6.16
CA PRO A 35 -11.06 -11.83 5.80
C PRO A 35 -12.06 -12.45 4.84
N GLY A 36 -11.55 -13.10 3.81
CA GLY A 36 -12.32 -13.81 2.83
C GLY A 36 -11.63 -15.14 2.53
N LYS A 37 -11.50 -15.47 1.26
CA LYS A 37 -10.69 -16.63 0.85
C LYS A 37 -9.20 -16.39 1.10
N ILE A 38 -8.81 -15.11 1.17
CA ILE A 38 -7.48 -14.69 1.58
C ILE A 38 -7.63 -14.14 2.99
N ASP A 39 -6.79 -14.58 3.91
CA ASP A 39 -6.88 -14.14 5.30
C ASP A 39 -6.43 -12.69 5.48
N ALA A 40 -6.73 -12.12 6.65
CA ALA A 40 -6.46 -10.72 6.94
C ALA A 40 -4.97 -10.40 6.88
N LYS A 41 -4.12 -11.27 7.42
CA LYS A 41 -2.67 -11.08 7.40
C LYS A 41 -2.14 -11.03 5.97
N THR A 42 -2.53 -11.98 5.14
CA THR A 42 -2.10 -12.05 3.74
C THR A 42 -2.57 -10.82 2.97
N LYS A 43 -3.82 -10.38 3.18
CA LYS A 43 -4.32 -9.16 2.54
C LYS A 43 -3.47 -7.94 2.90
N GLN A 44 -3.08 -7.80 4.16
CA GLN A 44 -2.23 -6.68 4.59
C GLN A 44 -0.82 -6.79 4.01
N LEU A 45 -0.27 -8.00 3.91
CA LEU A 45 1.04 -8.20 3.28
C LEU A 45 1.00 -7.84 1.79
N ILE A 46 -0.05 -8.23 1.08
CA ILE A 46 -0.26 -7.83 -0.31
C ILE A 46 -0.33 -6.30 -0.41
N ALA A 47 -1.07 -5.67 0.50
CA ALA A 47 -1.18 -4.21 0.53
C ALA A 47 0.19 -3.55 0.73
N VAL A 48 1.03 -4.09 1.62
CA VAL A 48 2.39 -3.57 1.83
C VAL A 48 3.17 -3.58 0.51
N ALA A 49 3.18 -4.70 -0.22
CA ALA A 49 3.86 -4.76 -1.51
C ALA A 49 3.31 -3.70 -2.49
N CYS A 50 1.98 -3.57 -2.55
CA CYS A 50 1.32 -2.60 -3.43
C CYS A 50 1.67 -1.15 -3.08
N THR A 51 1.86 -0.84 -1.78
CA THR A 51 2.18 0.52 -1.36
C THR A 51 3.54 0.99 -1.85
N TYR A 52 4.47 0.05 -2.06
CA TYR A 52 5.77 0.36 -2.67
C TYR A 52 5.65 0.64 -4.16
N MET A 53 4.62 0.06 -4.81
CA MET A 53 4.34 0.32 -6.23
C MET A 53 3.65 1.67 -6.42
N THR A 54 2.70 2.00 -5.56
CA THR A 54 1.99 3.28 -5.59
C THR A 54 2.82 4.42 -4.98
N ARG A 55 3.88 4.09 -4.24
CA ARG A 55 4.78 5.05 -3.60
C ARG A 55 4.06 5.98 -2.63
N CYS A 56 3.17 5.41 -1.83
CA CYS A 56 2.39 6.17 -0.86
C CYS A 56 2.96 5.93 0.55
N PRO A 57 3.76 6.87 1.10
CA PRO A 57 4.36 6.66 2.43
C PRO A 57 3.34 6.47 3.55
N TYR A 58 2.21 7.17 3.49
CA TYR A 58 1.13 6.99 4.48
C TYR A 58 0.58 5.57 4.43
N CYS A 59 0.42 5.03 3.23
CA CYS A 59 -0.09 3.68 3.02
C CYS A 59 0.94 2.63 3.47
N ILE A 60 2.24 2.87 3.21
CA ILE A 60 3.32 2.00 3.65
C ILE A 60 3.25 1.83 5.17
N GLU A 61 3.22 2.94 5.90
CA GLU A 61 3.16 2.91 7.35
C GLU A 61 1.88 2.25 7.85
N GLY A 62 0.74 2.66 7.32
CA GLY A 62 -0.56 2.15 7.75
C GLY A 62 -0.71 0.65 7.55
N HIS A 63 -0.39 0.16 6.36
CA HIS A 63 -0.53 -1.27 6.05
C HIS A 63 0.55 -2.12 6.69
N ALA A 64 1.78 -1.61 6.88
CA ALA A 64 2.81 -2.31 7.62
C ALA A 64 2.38 -2.53 9.07
N LYS A 65 1.84 -1.50 9.73
CA LYS A 65 1.31 -1.62 11.09
C LYS A 65 0.15 -2.60 11.15
N ALA A 66 -0.76 -2.55 10.18
CA ALA A 66 -1.89 -3.47 10.12
C ALA A 66 -1.44 -4.92 9.92
N ALA A 67 -0.44 -5.14 9.06
CA ALA A 67 0.13 -6.47 8.85
C ALA A 67 0.74 -7.04 10.15
N ILE A 68 1.50 -6.22 10.88
CA ILE A 68 2.09 -6.62 12.16
C ILE A 68 1.00 -6.96 13.17
N LYS A 69 -0.06 -6.15 13.23
CA LYS A 69 -1.20 -6.40 14.10
C LYS A 69 -1.86 -7.75 13.81
N GLU A 70 -1.88 -8.15 12.54
CA GLU A 70 -2.41 -9.44 12.11
C GLU A 70 -1.39 -10.58 12.23
N GLY A 71 -0.24 -10.33 12.84
CA GLY A 71 0.77 -11.34 13.12
C GLY A 71 1.92 -11.46 12.12
N ALA A 72 2.05 -10.52 11.21
CA ALA A 72 3.17 -10.54 10.27
C ALA A 72 4.49 -10.25 10.99
N THR A 73 5.53 -10.92 10.56
CA THR A 73 6.89 -10.68 11.04
C THR A 73 7.60 -9.68 10.13
N LYS A 74 8.71 -9.13 10.63
CA LYS A 74 9.53 -8.23 9.81
C LYS A 74 10.16 -8.97 8.63
N GLU A 75 10.45 -10.25 8.80
CA GLU A 75 10.97 -11.11 7.74
C GLU A 75 9.93 -11.26 6.62
N GLU A 76 8.66 -11.46 6.99
CA GLU A 76 7.57 -11.52 6.01
C GLU A 76 7.39 -10.19 5.28
N LEU A 77 7.49 -9.07 6.01
CA LEU A 77 7.45 -7.74 5.39
C LEU A 77 8.59 -7.57 4.40
N ALA A 78 9.80 -7.99 4.78
CA ALA A 78 10.95 -7.90 3.87
C ALA A 78 10.74 -8.70 2.60
N GLU A 79 10.17 -9.91 2.70
CA GLU A 79 9.91 -10.74 1.53
C GLU A 79 8.92 -10.10 0.56
N VAL A 80 7.83 -9.51 1.07
CA VAL A 80 6.85 -8.87 0.18
C VAL A 80 7.41 -7.59 -0.42
N ILE A 81 8.27 -6.88 0.29
CA ILE A 81 9.00 -5.72 -0.27
C ILE A 81 9.91 -6.17 -1.42
N GLN A 82 10.58 -7.31 -1.26
CA GLN A 82 11.42 -7.87 -2.33
C GLN A 82 10.59 -8.23 -3.58
N ILE A 83 9.36 -8.69 -3.40
CA ILE A 83 8.46 -8.92 -4.54
C ILE A 83 8.17 -7.60 -5.27
N ALA A 84 7.90 -6.53 -4.52
CA ALA A 84 7.69 -5.21 -5.13
C ALA A 84 8.94 -4.74 -5.89
N MET A 85 10.13 -4.95 -5.32
CA MET A 85 11.41 -4.64 -5.98
C MET A 85 11.56 -5.41 -7.28
N ALA A 86 11.25 -6.71 -7.25
CA ALA A 86 11.36 -7.57 -8.43
C ALA A 86 10.40 -7.12 -9.53
N LEU A 87 9.15 -6.81 -9.18
CA LEU A 87 8.16 -6.37 -10.14
C LEU A 87 8.49 -5.01 -10.74
N SER A 88 9.01 -4.09 -9.92
CA SER A 88 9.42 -2.76 -10.41
C SER A 88 10.57 -2.84 -11.40
N SER A 89 11.59 -3.64 -11.09
CA SER A 89 12.72 -3.84 -12.01
C SER A 89 12.30 -4.67 -13.22
N GLY A 90 11.46 -5.67 -13.00
CA GLY A 90 10.94 -6.54 -14.07
C GLY A 90 10.17 -5.77 -15.14
N ALA A 91 9.42 -4.76 -14.73
CA ALA A 91 8.70 -3.90 -15.67
C ALA A 91 9.68 -3.21 -16.63
N ALA A 92 10.78 -2.68 -16.11
CA ALA A 92 11.80 -2.06 -16.94
C ALA A 92 12.48 -3.11 -17.86
N VAL A 93 12.81 -4.26 -17.31
CA VAL A 93 13.41 -5.35 -18.09
C VAL A 93 12.48 -5.80 -19.22
N ALA A 94 11.20 -5.97 -18.94
CA ALA A 94 10.22 -6.42 -19.94
C ALA A 94 10.06 -5.43 -21.09
N HIS A 95 10.22 -4.15 -20.82
CA HIS A 95 10.03 -3.08 -21.80
C HIS A 95 11.35 -2.51 -22.36
N ARG A 96 12.48 -3.16 -22.07
CA ARG A 96 13.80 -2.60 -22.38
C ARG A 96 14.03 -2.33 -23.88
N ASN A 97 13.34 -3.05 -24.74
CA ASN A 97 13.54 -2.90 -26.19
C ASN A 97 12.86 -1.67 -26.78
N PHE A 98 11.80 -1.17 -26.13
CA PHE A 98 10.94 -0.15 -26.73
C PHE A 98 11.71 1.09 -27.20
N ALA A 99 12.61 1.62 -26.38
CA ALA A 99 13.38 2.79 -26.75
C ALA A 99 14.47 2.48 -27.79
N LEU A 100 14.88 1.22 -27.90
CA LEU A 100 15.95 0.81 -28.81
C LEU A 100 15.42 0.43 -30.20
N ASP A 101 14.14 0.26 -30.35
CA ASP A 101 13.48 -0.11 -31.62
C ASP A 101 12.99 1.10 -32.41
N VAL A 102 13.38 2.31 -32.01
CA VAL A 102 13.01 3.55 -32.73
C VAL A 102 13.92 3.81 -33.94
#